data_2aeb7e876730f2921bffd6c9ad729d42
#
_entry.id   2aeb7e876730f2921bffd6c9ad729d42
#
_cell.length_a   1.000
_cell.length_b   1.000
_cell.length_c   1.000
_cell.angle_alpha   90.00
_cell.angle_beta   90.00
_cell.angle_gamma   90.00
#
_symmetry.space_group_name_H-M   'P 1'
#
loop_
_entity.id
_entity.type
_entity.pdbx_description
1 polymer ?
#
loop_
_entity_poly.entity_id
_entity_poly.type
_entity_poly.pdbx_seq_one_letter_code
_entity_poly.pdbx_strand_id
1 'polypeptide(L)'
;MRNNQPVTQREITLAPSQKLISATDVEGKITYCNDAFVDISGFERTDLIGAPQNIVRHPDVPPAVFAHMWRALKQGQPWMGIVKNRSKNGDHYWVNAYVTPIFERSEEHTSELQSPVL
;
A
#
# COMPACT_ATOMS: atom_id res chain seq x y z
N MET A 1 -9.38 -6.89 11.69
CA MET A 1 -9.15 -6.22 10.41
C MET A 1 -9.70 -4.82 10.44
N ARG A 2 -9.00 -3.89 9.79
CA ARG A 2 -9.43 -2.49 9.75
C ARG A 2 -10.72 -2.35 8.94
N ASN A 3 -11.70 -1.70 9.53
CA ASN A 3 -12.96 -1.39 8.87
C ASN A 3 -12.91 0.05 8.35
N ASN A 4 -12.50 0.19 7.09
CA ASN A 4 -12.35 1.50 6.46
C ASN A 4 -13.69 1.98 5.90
N GLN A 5 -14.29 2.91 6.58
CA GLN A 5 -15.57 3.50 6.19
C GLN A 5 -15.48 5.03 6.29
N PRO A 6 -16.26 5.78 5.55
CA PRO A 6 -17.26 5.37 4.56
C PRO A 6 -16.67 4.99 3.21
N VAL A 7 -17.52 4.49 2.30
CA VAL A 7 -17.19 4.30 0.88
C VAL A 7 -18.22 5.05 0.04
N THR A 8 -17.80 5.59 -1.12
CA THR A 8 -18.66 6.46 -1.93
C THR A 8 -19.05 5.88 -3.28
N GLN A 9 -18.44 4.82 -3.75
CA GLN A 9 -18.62 4.30 -5.11
C GLN A 9 -18.06 5.23 -6.21
N ARG A 10 -17.33 6.28 -5.84
CA ARG A 10 -16.72 7.19 -6.80
C ARG A 10 -15.27 6.81 -7.05
N GLU A 11 -14.92 6.69 -8.32
CA GLU A 11 -13.57 6.35 -8.71
C GLU A 11 -12.72 7.60 -8.93
N ILE A 12 -11.49 7.58 -8.40
CA ILE A 12 -10.46 8.56 -8.72
C ILE A 12 -9.55 7.92 -9.76
N THR A 13 -9.37 8.60 -10.90
CA THR A 13 -8.52 8.08 -11.96
C THR A 13 -7.11 8.62 -11.80
N LEU A 14 -6.13 7.72 -11.79
CA LEU A 14 -4.73 8.09 -11.76
C LEU A 14 -4.27 8.51 -13.16
N ALA A 15 -3.48 9.58 -13.24
CA ALA A 15 -2.82 9.94 -14.49
C ALA A 15 -1.79 8.86 -14.83
N PRO A 16 -1.58 8.54 -16.12
CA PRO A 16 -0.62 7.49 -16.50
C PRO A 16 0.81 7.75 -16.00
N SER A 17 1.17 9.01 -15.79
CA SER A 17 2.50 9.38 -15.29
C SER A 17 2.62 9.33 -13.78
N GLN A 18 1.51 9.17 -13.06
CA GLN A 18 1.56 9.12 -11.59
C GLN A 18 1.97 7.74 -11.13
N LYS A 19 2.98 7.71 -10.27
CA LYS A 19 3.46 6.50 -9.64
C LYS A 19 3.31 6.64 -8.14
N LEU A 20 2.62 5.69 -7.52
CA LEU A 20 2.44 5.67 -6.08
C LEU A 20 3.54 4.79 -5.49
N ILE A 21 4.36 5.38 -4.65
CA ILE A 21 5.49 4.69 -4.04
C ILE A 21 5.33 4.75 -2.54
N SER A 22 5.43 3.59 -1.90
CA SER A 22 5.47 3.50 -0.46
C SER A 22 6.44 2.40 -0.04
N ALA A 23 6.93 2.52 1.18
CA ALA A 23 7.76 1.49 1.81
C ALA A 23 7.19 1.20 3.19
N THR A 24 7.36 -0.04 3.62
CA THR A 24 6.91 -0.45 4.95
C THR A 24 8.06 -1.13 5.68
N ASP A 25 7.95 -1.21 6.99
CA ASP A 25 8.82 -2.06 7.78
C ASP A 25 8.32 -3.52 7.73
N VAL A 26 8.99 -4.40 8.46
CA VAL A 26 8.64 -5.82 8.47
C VAL A 26 7.29 -6.11 9.11
N GLU A 27 6.75 -5.15 9.86
CA GLU A 27 5.43 -5.27 10.48
C GLU A 27 4.33 -4.72 9.59
N GLY A 28 4.69 -4.16 8.43
CA GLY A 28 3.72 -3.59 7.50
C GLY A 28 3.34 -2.14 7.80
N LYS A 29 4.09 -1.46 8.66
CA LYS A 29 3.86 -0.04 8.94
C LYS A 29 4.59 0.80 7.91
N ILE A 30 3.92 1.86 7.43
CA ILE A 30 4.47 2.73 6.40
C ILE A 30 5.66 3.51 6.95
N THR A 31 6.81 3.40 6.29
CA THR A 31 8.01 4.16 6.64
C THR A 31 8.30 5.29 5.66
N TYR A 32 7.74 5.20 4.45
CA TYR A 32 7.92 6.20 3.41
C TYR A 32 6.73 6.17 2.47
N CYS A 33 6.33 7.33 1.98
CA CYS A 33 5.39 7.44 0.87
C CYS A 33 5.70 8.72 0.09
N ASN A 34 5.53 8.66 -1.24
CA ASN A 34 5.78 9.82 -2.08
C ASN A 34 4.57 10.76 -2.10
N ASP A 35 4.76 11.95 -2.69
CA ASP A 35 3.72 12.97 -2.70
C ASP A 35 2.45 12.51 -3.42
N ALA A 36 2.60 11.77 -4.52
CA ALA A 36 1.44 11.25 -5.23
C ALA A 36 0.60 10.32 -4.36
N PHE A 37 1.24 9.50 -3.54
CA PHE A 37 0.55 8.61 -2.60
C PHE A 37 -0.21 9.44 -1.56
N VAL A 38 0.44 10.45 -0.99
CA VAL A 38 -0.21 11.34 -0.02
C VAL A 38 -1.44 12.01 -0.63
N ASP A 39 -1.28 12.57 -1.83
CA ASP A 39 -2.35 13.32 -2.49
C ASP A 39 -3.57 12.45 -2.75
N ILE A 40 -3.37 11.25 -3.32
CA ILE A 40 -4.51 10.40 -3.67
C ILE A 40 -5.16 9.77 -2.44
N SER A 41 -4.40 9.55 -1.39
CA SER A 41 -4.94 8.94 -0.17
C SER A 41 -5.89 9.86 0.59
N GLY A 42 -5.72 11.17 0.44
CA GLY A 42 -6.50 12.15 1.20
C GLY A 42 -6.06 12.28 2.66
N PHE A 43 -5.07 11.53 3.08
CA PHE A 43 -4.50 11.62 4.43
C PHE A 43 -3.32 12.57 4.43
N GLU A 44 -3.01 13.13 5.60
CA GLU A 44 -1.77 13.86 5.79
C GLU A 44 -0.60 12.86 5.87
N ARG A 45 0.60 13.31 5.47
CA ARG A 45 1.79 12.44 5.56
C ARG A 45 2.02 11.96 6.98
N THR A 46 1.79 12.82 7.96
CA THR A 46 1.95 12.48 9.37
C THR A 46 0.99 11.40 9.84
N ASP A 47 -0.17 11.27 9.18
CA ASP A 47 -1.12 10.20 9.47
C ASP A 47 -0.71 8.87 8.84
N LEU A 48 0.01 8.95 7.72
CA LEU A 48 0.42 7.77 6.97
C LEU A 48 1.68 7.12 7.54
N ILE A 49 2.69 7.92 7.85
CA ILE A 49 3.95 7.38 8.40
C ILE A 49 3.68 6.76 9.76
N GLY A 50 4.06 5.50 9.90
CA GLY A 50 3.82 4.72 11.11
C GLY A 50 2.48 4.00 11.15
N ALA A 51 1.57 4.31 10.22
CA ALA A 51 0.30 3.61 10.13
C ALA A 51 0.48 2.28 9.38
N PRO A 52 -0.36 1.28 9.64
CA PRO A 52 -0.32 0.06 8.85
C PRO A 52 -0.72 0.35 7.41
N GLN A 53 -0.10 -0.35 6.46
CA GLN A 53 -0.35 -0.16 5.03
C GLN A 53 -1.83 -0.32 4.68
N ASN A 54 -2.57 -1.10 5.44
CA ASN A 54 -4.00 -1.31 5.18
C ASN A 54 -4.88 -0.08 5.46
N ILE A 55 -4.29 1.04 5.86
CA ILE A 55 -5.04 2.30 6.04
C ILE A 55 -5.71 2.74 4.73
N VAL A 56 -5.13 2.39 3.57
CA VAL A 56 -5.70 2.70 2.25
C VAL A 56 -6.43 1.52 1.63
N ARG A 57 -6.63 0.44 2.37
CA ARG A 57 -7.31 -0.73 1.83
C ARG A 57 -8.80 -0.44 1.69
N HIS A 58 -9.35 -0.73 0.49
CA HIS A 58 -10.79 -0.68 0.29
C HIS A 58 -11.45 -1.91 0.91
N PRO A 59 -12.60 -1.76 1.60
CA PRO A 59 -13.23 -2.92 2.25
C PRO A 59 -13.67 -4.02 1.30
N ASP A 60 -13.85 -3.71 0.01
CA ASP A 60 -14.19 -4.73 -0.99
C ASP A 60 -13.04 -5.69 -1.28
N VAL A 61 -11.80 -5.35 -0.93
CA VAL A 61 -10.65 -6.22 -1.16
C VAL A 61 -10.61 -7.27 -0.06
N PRO A 62 -10.73 -8.57 -0.40
CA PRO A 62 -10.74 -9.61 0.63
C PRO A 62 -9.42 -9.69 1.39
N PRO A 63 -9.45 -10.05 2.67
CA PRO A 63 -8.21 -10.27 3.43
C PRO A 63 -7.26 -11.28 2.79
N ALA A 64 -7.81 -12.26 2.08
CA ALA A 64 -7.01 -13.29 1.43
C ALA A 64 -6.02 -12.73 0.40
N VAL A 65 -6.34 -11.59 -0.23
CA VAL A 65 -5.43 -10.95 -1.19
C VAL A 65 -4.16 -10.51 -0.49
N PHE A 66 -4.29 -9.86 0.65
CA PHE A 66 -3.12 -9.41 1.41
C PHE A 66 -2.36 -10.57 2.04
N ALA A 67 -3.06 -11.61 2.47
CA ALA A 67 -2.41 -12.82 2.99
C ALA A 67 -1.56 -13.48 1.90
N HIS A 68 -2.07 -13.52 0.67
CA HIS A 68 -1.34 -14.07 -0.47
C HIS A 68 -0.08 -13.24 -0.76
N MET A 69 -0.24 -11.90 -0.74
CA MET A 69 0.89 -10.99 -0.96
C MET A 69 1.97 -11.20 0.10
N TRP A 70 1.61 -11.22 1.38
CA TRP A 70 2.57 -11.38 2.47
C TRP A 70 3.28 -12.72 2.41
N ARG A 71 2.59 -13.77 1.99
CA ARG A 71 3.20 -15.09 1.84
C ARG A 71 4.31 -15.06 0.80
N ALA A 72 4.08 -14.40 -0.34
CA ALA A 72 5.10 -14.25 -1.37
C ALA A 72 6.30 -13.46 -0.85
N LEU A 73 6.04 -12.34 -0.19
CA LEU A 73 7.10 -11.46 0.31
C LEU A 73 7.97 -12.16 1.36
N LYS A 74 7.37 -12.96 2.22
CA LYS A 74 8.12 -13.70 3.23
C LYS A 74 9.03 -14.75 2.62
N GLN A 75 8.73 -15.22 1.41
CA GLN A 75 9.57 -16.15 0.66
C GLN A 75 10.60 -15.43 -0.19
N GLY A 76 10.71 -14.12 -0.07
CA GLY A 76 11.63 -13.32 -0.87
C GLY A 76 11.19 -13.09 -2.30
N GLN A 77 9.91 -13.30 -2.60
CA GLN A 77 9.38 -13.24 -3.95
C GLN A 77 8.57 -11.96 -4.15
N PRO A 78 8.63 -11.34 -5.34
CA PRO A 78 7.77 -10.21 -5.63
C PRO A 78 6.32 -10.65 -5.80
N TRP A 79 5.43 -9.70 -5.57
CA TRP A 79 4.00 -9.91 -5.77
C TRP A 79 3.47 -8.84 -6.71
N MET A 80 2.61 -9.24 -7.63
CA MET A 80 1.97 -8.34 -8.57
C MET A 80 0.46 -8.58 -8.56
N GLY A 81 -0.30 -7.50 -8.67
CA GLY A 81 -1.75 -7.63 -8.73
C GLY A 81 -2.42 -6.28 -8.88
N ILE A 82 -3.69 -6.32 -9.29
CA ILE A 82 -4.52 -5.13 -9.35
C ILE A 82 -5.32 -5.07 -8.05
N VAL A 83 -5.19 -3.96 -7.33
CA VAL A 83 -5.89 -3.80 -6.06
C VAL A 83 -6.71 -2.52 -6.07
N LYS A 84 -7.79 -2.54 -5.30
CA LYS A 84 -8.65 -1.39 -5.10
C LYS A 84 -8.29 -0.76 -3.77
N ASN A 85 -7.97 0.53 -3.79
CA ASN A 85 -7.66 1.28 -2.59
C ASN A 85 -8.73 2.32 -2.29
N ARG A 86 -8.74 2.82 -1.08
CA ARG A 86 -9.71 3.79 -0.60
C ARG A 86 -9.00 5.05 -0.16
N SER A 87 -9.47 6.19 -0.68
CA SER A 87 -9.10 7.51 -0.18
C SER A 87 -9.82 7.80 1.13
N LYS A 88 -9.32 8.75 1.92
CA LYS A 88 -9.90 9.07 3.24
C LYS A 88 -11.39 9.41 3.16
N ASN A 89 -11.82 10.08 2.08
CA ASN A 89 -13.23 10.47 1.91
C ASN A 89 -14.12 9.33 1.44
N GLY A 90 -13.56 8.15 1.14
CA GLY A 90 -14.33 7.01 0.69
C GLY A 90 -14.27 6.72 -0.80
N ASP A 91 -13.71 7.62 -1.59
CA ASP A 91 -13.52 7.38 -3.01
C ASP A 91 -12.50 6.28 -3.22
N HIS A 92 -12.57 5.58 -4.34
CA HIS A 92 -11.66 4.47 -4.59
C HIS A 92 -10.80 4.73 -5.82
N TYR A 93 -9.66 4.05 -5.87
CA TYR A 93 -8.79 4.07 -7.02
C TYR A 93 -8.18 2.69 -7.22
N TRP A 94 -7.97 2.32 -8.46
CA TRP A 94 -7.38 1.04 -8.83
C TRP A 94 -5.90 1.22 -9.08
N VAL A 95 -5.10 0.31 -8.55
CA VAL A 95 -3.66 0.35 -8.72
C VAL A 95 -3.15 -0.98 -9.24
N ASN A 96 -2.16 -0.89 -10.11
CA ASN A 96 -1.38 -2.01 -10.58
C ASN A 96 -0.19 -2.12 -9.62
N ALA A 97 -0.31 -2.99 -8.63
CA ALA A 97 0.68 -3.06 -7.57
C ALA A 97 1.81 -4.01 -7.95
N TYR A 98 3.02 -3.54 -7.79
CA TYR A 98 4.21 -4.38 -7.81
C TYR A 98 4.89 -4.20 -6.45
N VAL A 99 4.98 -5.28 -5.70
CA VAL A 99 5.51 -5.26 -4.34
C VAL A 99 6.68 -6.21 -4.26
N THR A 100 7.81 -5.72 -3.80
CA THR A 100 9.00 -6.54 -3.68
C THR A 100 9.65 -6.32 -2.30
N PRO A 101 10.15 -7.39 -1.67
CA PRO A 101 10.88 -7.23 -0.42
C PRO A 101 12.26 -6.65 -0.71
N ILE A 102 12.72 -5.75 0.16
CA ILE A 102 14.07 -5.22 0.13
C ILE A 102 14.77 -5.67 1.38
N PHE A 103 15.89 -6.38 1.20
CA PHE A 103 16.70 -6.84 2.31
C PHE A 103 17.96 -6.00 2.38
N GLU A 104 18.15 -5.33 3.50
CA GLU A 104 19.39 -4.61 3.72
C GLU A 104 20.51 -5.58 4.04
N ARG A 105 21.72 -5.25 3.58
CA ARG A 105 22.91 -6.02 3.87
C ARG A 105 23.51 -5.71 5.23
N SER A 106 22.68 -5.25 6.15
CA SER A 106 23.19 -4.99 7.50
C SER A 106 23.24 -6.28 8.28
N GLU A 107 24.14 -6.34 9.25
CA GLU A 107 24.24 -7.49 10.16
C GLU A 107 22.98 -7.64 11.01
N GLU A 108 22.15 -6.63 11.05
CA GLU A 108 20.92 -6.63 11.80
C GLU A 108 19.77 -7.28 11.06
N HIS A 109 19.97 -7.64 9.80
CA HIS A 109 18.96 -8.31 8.95
C HIS A 109 17.64 -7.58 8.89
N THR A 110 17.68 -6.26 8.85
CA THR A 110 16.49 -5.46 8.71
C THR A 110 15.96 -5.63 7.29
N SER A 111 14.71 -6.05 7.15
CA SER A 111 14.07 -6.11 5.86
C SER A 111 13.00 -5.04 5.77
N GLU A 112 12.95 -4.36 4.64
CA GLU A 112 11.93 -3.37 4.35
C GLU A 112 11.17 -3.81 3.12
N LEU A 113 9.88 -3.49 3.08
CA LEU A 113 9.04 -3.77 1.93
C LEU A 113 8.79 -2.48 1.18
N GLN A 114 9.08 -2.51 -0.11
CA GLN A 114 8.87 -1.37 -0.98
C GLN A 114 7.81 -1.72 -2.01
N SER A 115 6.83 -0.83 -2.18
CA SER A 115 5.72 -1.02 -3.09
C SER A 115 5.72 0.09 -4.13
N PRO A 116 6.50 -0.01 -5.21
CA PRO A 116 6.28 0.88 -6.34
C PRO A 116 4.99 0.49 -7.03
N VAL A 117 4.10 1.45 -7.18
CA VAL A 117 2.82 1.24 -7.85
C VAL A 117 2.86 1.95 -9.19
N LEU A 118 2.69 1.20 -10.25
CA LEU A 118 2.75 1.71 -11.62
C LEU A 118 1.37 1.93 -12.20
#